data_05c317453b9a748d7adf0fd73d4fe262
#
_entry.id   05c317453b9a748d7adf0fd73d4fe262
#
_cell.length_a   1.000
_cell.length_b   1.000
_cell.length_c   1.000
_cell.angle_alpha   90.00
_cell.angle_beta   90.00
_cell.angle_gamma   90.00
#
_symmetry.space_group_name_H-M   'P 1'
#
loop_
_entity.id
_entity.type
_entity.pdbx_description
1 polymer ?
#
loop_
_entity_poly.entity_id
_entity_poly.type
_entity_poly.pdbx_seq_one_letter_code
_entity_poly.pdbx_strand_id
1 'polypeptide(L)'
;KAEPFKLWLAQIASERLDEIQDPELSIDRALEQYLQLGYSENWINQRLKSIEIRKELTDEWKNRGVKEGQQFAILTDIISKAWSDKTTKEYKILKGLKKENLRDNMTNTELILNMLAEASAKDISQAVNPETFDENKIVAAQGGNVAKVARKELEAKTGKKVVTESN
;
A
#
# COMPACT_ATOMS: atom_id res chain seq x y z
N LYS A 1 11.50 -20.13 -34.50
CA LYS A 1 11.70 -19.51 -33.15
C LYS A 1 10.73 -18.35 -32.82
N ALA A 2 9.96 -17.84 -33.78
CA ALA A 2 9.01 -16.72 -33.54
C ALA A 2 7.58 -17.19 -33.15
N GLU A 3 7.22 -18.44 -33.49
CA GLU A 3 5.85 -18.95 -33.28
C GLU A 3 5.46 -19.06 -31.80
N PRO A 4 6.28 -19.63 -30.91
CA PRO A 4 5.96 -19.67 -29.48
C PRO A 4 5.78 -18.28 -28.85
N PHE A 5 6.54 -17.30 -29.32
CA PHE A 5 6.45 -15.91 -28.84
C PHE A 5 5.15 -15.25 -29.33
N LYS A 6 4.74 -15.49 -30.57
CA LYS A 6 3.47 -14.98 -31.10
C LYS A 6 2.26 -15.57 -30.36
N LEU A 7 2.31 -16.89 -30.10
CA LEU A 7 1.26 -17.58 -29.34
C LEU A 7 1.18 -17.02 -27.91
N TRP A 8 2.31 -16.82 -27.26
CA TRP A 8 2.38 -16.21 -25.94
C TRP A 8 1.81 -14.78 -25.92
N LEU A 9 2.17 -13.93 -26.91
CA LEU A 9 1.61 -12.59 -27.04
C LEU A 9 0.10 -12.62 -27.30
N ALA A 10 -0.39 -13.53 -28.14
CA ALA A 10 -1.81 -13.69 -28.40
C ALA A 10 -2.56 -14.10 -27.14
N GLN A 11 -2.00 -14.99 -26.34
CA GLN A 11 -2.57 -15.42 -25.07
C GLN A 11 -2.66 -14.26 -24.08
N ILE A 12 -1.56 -13.49 -23.90
CA ILE A 12 -1.57 -12.30 -23.01
C ILE A 12 -2.59 -11.27 -23.45
N ALA A 13 -2.70 -11.03 -24.77
CA ALA A 13 -3.67 -10.09 -25.32
C ALA A 13 -5.11 -10.56 -25.07
N SER A 14 -5.39 -11.86 -25.25
CA SER A 14 -6.71 -12.43 -24.96
C SER A 14 -7.05 -12.29 -23.47
N GLU A 15 -6.14 -12.70 -22.59
CA GLU A 15 -6.31 -12.59 -21.15
C GLU A 15 -6.55 -11.14 -20.71
N ARG A 16 -5.87 -10.17 -21.33
CA ARG A 16 -6.06 -8.75 -21.04
C ARG A 16 -7.42 -8.22 -21.52
N LEU A 17 -7.92 -8.72 -22.65
CA LEU A 17 -9.26 -8.38 -23.13
C LEU A 17 -10.34 -8.96 -22.22
N ASP A 18 -10.16 -10.19 -21.74
CA ASP A 18 -11.06 -10.83 -20.79
C ASP A 18 -11.11 -10.05 -19.47
N GLU A 19 -9.97 -9.58 -18.96
CA GLU A 19 -9.88 -8.73 -17.76
C GLU A 19 -10.58 -7.36 -17.93
N ILE A 20 -10.59 -6.80 -19.13
CA ILE A 20 -11.33 -5.55 -19.41
C ILE A 20 -12.84 -5.78 -19.32
N GLN A 21 -13.30 -6.96 -19.71
CA GLN A 21 -14.72 -7.36 -19.64
C GLN A 21 -15.11 -7.80 -18.24
N ASP A 22 -14.21 -8.49 -17.53
CA ASP A 22 -14.38 -8.96 -16.16
C ASP A 22 -13.16 -8.61 -15.31
N PRO A 23 -13.18 -7.44 -14.62
CA PRO A 23 -12.06 -7.01 -13.80
C PRO A 23 -11.71 -7.95 -12.64
N GLU A 24 -12.60 -8.85 -12.22
CA GLU A 24 -12.33 -9.83 -11.16
C GLU A 24 -11.26 -10.84 -11.57
N LEU A 25 -11.12 -11.13 -12.88
CA LEU A 25 -10.08 -12.03 -13.40
C LEU A 25 -8.66 -11.54 -13.10
N SER A 26 -8.45 -10.23 -13.04
CA SER A 26 -7.14 -9.68 -12.69
C SER A 26 -6.82 -9.86 -11.20
N ILE A 27 -7.84 -9.87 -10.34
CA ILE A 27 -7.72 -10.14 -8.90
C ILE A 27 -7.39 -11.61 -8.69
N ASP A 28 -8.10 -12.52 -9.36
CA ASP A 28 -7.87 -13.97 -9.28
C ASP A 28 -6.44 -14.32 -9.73
N ARG A 29 -5.96 -13.73 -10.82
CA ARG A 29 -4.59 -13.93 -11.29
C ARG A 29 -3.56 -13.42 -10.29
N ALA A 30 -3.77 -12.25 -9.69
CA ALA A 30 -2.89 -11.73 -8.64
C ALA A 30 -2.88 -12.66 -7.42
N LEU A 31 -4.04 -13.18 -7.02
CA LEU A 31 -4.18 -14.17 -5.95
C LEU A 31 -3.34 -15.44 -6.25
N GLU A 32 -3.51 -16.02 -7.45
CA GLU A 32 -2.74 -17.21 -7.85
C GLU A 32 -1.23 -16.97 -7.85
N GLN A 33 -0.77 -15.83 -8.34
CA GLN A 33 0.65 -15.49 -8.35
C GLN A 33 1.22 -15.41 -6.94
N TYR A 34 0.53 -14.77 -6.00
CA TYR A 34 0.96 -14.71 -4.60
C TYR A 34 0.94 -16.08 -3.93
N LEU A 35 -0.05 -16.93 -4.22
CA LEU A 35 -0.10 -18.32 -3.74
C LEU A 35 1.11 -19.12 -4.24
N GLN A 36 1.49 -18.99 -5.51
CA GLN A 36 2.67 -19.63 -6.08
C GLN A 36 3.97 -19.16 -5.43
N LEU A 37 4.02 -17.92 -4.96
CA LEU A 37 5.15 -17.37 -4.19
C LEU A 37 5.15 -17.81 -2.72
N GLY A 38 4.16 -18.59 -2.28
CA GLY A 38 4.09 -19.16 -0.94
C GLY A 38 3.44 -18.27 0.13
N TYR A 39 2.77 -17.18 -0.27
CA TYR A 39 2.02 -16.36 0.67
C TYR A 39 0.69 -17.03 1.07
N SER A 40 0.26 -16.84 2.33
CA SER A 40 -1.04 -17.35 2.79
C SER A 40 -2.20 -16.56 2.19
N GLU A 41 -3.37 -17.19 2.02
CA GLU A 41 -4.59 -16.51 1.57
C GLU A 41 -4.93 -15.29 2.43
N ASN A 42 -4.78 -15.40 3.75
CA ASN A 42 -5.03 -14.29 4.67
C ASN A 42 -4.14 -13.07 4.37
N TRP A 43 -2.85 -13.31 4.14
CA TRP A 43 -1.92 -12.24 3.79
C TRP A 43 -2.27 -11.64 2.42
N ILE A 44 -2.61 -12.48 1.45
CA ILE A 44 -2.98 -12.05 0.09
C ILE A 44 -4.23 -11.15 0.13
N ASN A 45 -5.26 -11.53 0.85
CA ASN A 45 -6.47 -10.74 1.01
C ASN A 45 -6.17 -9.38 1.65
N GLN A 46 -5.33 -9.33 2.67
CA GLN A 46 -4.88 -8.06 3.27
C GLN A 46 -4.08 -7.23 2.26
N ARG A 47 -3.23 -7.86 1.46
CA ARG A 47 -2.44 -7.14 0.46
C ARG A 47 -3.30 -6.54 -0.65
N LEU A 48 -4.29 -7.27 -1.15
CA LEU A 48 -5.26 -6.78 -2.13
C LEU A 48 -6.07 -5.61 -1.56
N LYS A 49 -6.52 -5.71 -0.31
CA LYS A 49 -7.23 -4.62 0.38
C LYS A 49 -6.33 -3.39 0.54
N SER A 50 -5.05 -3.58 0.80
CA SER A 50 -4.10 -2.47 0.89
C SER A 50 -3.92 -1.72 -0.44
N ILE A 51 -4.00 -2.42 -1.56
CA ILE A 51 -3.96 -1.81 -2.90
C ILE A 51 -5.20 -0.94 -3.13
N GLU A 52 -6.38 -1.43 -2.78
CA GLU A 52 -7.63 -0.69 -2.89
C GLU A 52 -7.60 0.59 -2.04
N ILE A 53 -7.25 0.48 -0.76
CA ILE A 53 -7.16 1.63 0.15
C ILE A 53 -6.12 2.65 -0.35
N ARG A 54 -4.99 2.18 -0.84
CA ARG A 54 -3.98 3.06 -1.44
C ARG A 54 -4.52 3.81 -2.66
N LYS A 55 -5.28 3.15 -3.51
CA LYS A 55 -5.91 3.78 -4.67
C LYS A 55 -6.90 4.85 -4.24
N GLU A 56 -7.76 4.58 -3.28
CA GLU A 56 -8.70 5.56 -2.74
C GLU A 56 -7.99 6.81 -2.20
N LEU A 57 -6.89 6.65 -1.47
CA LEU A 57 -6.10 7.77 -0.96
C LEU A 57 -5.46 8.59 -2.10
N THR A 58 -4.89 7.93 -3.10
CA THR A 58 -4.27 8.64 -4.23
C THR A 58 -5.30 9.35 -5.10
N ASP A 59 -6.50 8.80 -5.25
CA ASP A 59 -7.62 9.46 -5.92
C ASP A 59 -8.08 10.70 -5.12
N GLU A 60 -8.14 10.62 -3.79
CA GLU A 60 -8.42 11.79 -2.94
C GLU A 60 -7.33 12.87 -3.11
N TRP A 61 -6.06 12.51 -3.12
CA TRP A 61 -4.98 13.46 -3.36
C TRP A 61 -5.09 14.16 -4.71
N LYS A 62 -5.45 13.44 -5.77
CA LYS A 62 -5.73 14.02 -7.10
C LYS A 62 -6.88 15.01 -7.03
N ASN A 63 -7.96 14.68 -6.36
CA ASN A 63 -9.11 15.56 -6.17
C ASN A 63 -8.75 16.84 -5.40
N ARG A 64 -7.71 16.79 -4.56
CA ARG A 64 -7.15 17.94 -3.81
C ARG A 64 -6.04 18.69 -4.56
N GLY A 65 -5.81 18.36 -5.83
CA GLY A 65 -4.78 19.02 -6.64
C GLY A 65 -3.34 18.64 -6.31
N VAL A 66 -3.12 17.57 -5.53
CA VAL A 66 -1.78 17.03 -5.28
C VAL A 66 -1.25 16.40 -6.56
N LYS A 67 -0.02 16.74 -6.91
CA LYS A 67 0.61 16.24 -8.15
C LYS A 67 1.19 14.86 -7.94
N GLU A 68 0.94 13.97 -8.89
CA GLU A 68 1.57 12.64 -8.94
C GLU A 68 3.10 12.75 -8.96
N GLY A 69 3.77 11.67 -8.61
CA GLY A 69 5.22 11.59 -8.56
C GLY A 69 5.77 12.13 -7.23
N GLN A 70 6.49 13.24 -7.26
CA GLN A 70 7.22 13.74 -6.10
C GLN A 70 6.31 14.10 -4.90
N GLN A 71 5.18 14.76 -5.14
CA GLN A 71 4.28 15.14 -4.04
C GLN A 71 3.62 13.91 -3.41
N PHE A 72 3.22 12.93 -4.22
CA PHE A 72 2.70 11.64 -3.71
C PHE A 72 3.75 10.91 -2.87
N ALA A 73 5.00 10.90 -3.32
CA ALA A 73 6.11 10.29 -2.57
C ALA A 73 6.32 10.97 -1.21
N ILE A 74 6.31 12.30 -1.18
CA ILE A 74 6.46 13.08 0.06
C ILE A 74 5.33 12.76 1.05
N LEU A 75 4.06 12.77 0.60
CA LEU A 75 2.92 12.46 1.47
C LEU A 75 2.98 11.01 1.96
N THR A 76 3.40 10.09 1.09
CA THR A 76 3.59 8.68 1.47
C THR A 76 4.64 8.52 2.56
N ASP A 77 5.76 9.24 2.45
CA ASP A 77 6.82 9.22 3.46
C ASP A 77 6.37 9.85 4.78
N ILE A 78 5.56 10.91 4.73
CA ILE A 78 4.99 11.54 5.93
C ILE A 78 4.08 10.53 6.65
N ILE A 79 3.19 9.85 5.94
CA ILE A 79 2.32 8.81 6.52
C ILE A 79 3.16 7.69 7.13
N SER A 80 4.12 7.16 6.37
CA SER A 80 5.01 6.10 6.83
C SER A 80 5.78 6.49 8.09
N LYS A 81 6.41 7.66 8.08
CA LYS A 81 7.16 8.19 9.22
C LYS A 81 6.27 8.41 10.44
N ALA A 82 5.05 8.91 10.23
CA ALA A 82 4.12 9.18 11.33
C ALA A 82 3.70 7.91 12.06
N TRP A 83 3.37 6.80 11.35
CA TRP A 83 2.89 5.59 12.00
C TRP A 83 4.00 4.62 12.41
N SER A 84 5.05 4.47 11.58
CA SER A 84 6.10 3.44 11.77
C SER A 84 7.40 3.99 12.38
N ASP A 85 7.51 5.31 12.55
CA ASP A 85 8.73 6.05 12.90
C ASP A 85 9.85 5.93 11.84
N LYS A 86 9.50 5.48 10.62
CA LYS A 86 10.43 5.29 9.49
C LYS A 86 9.86 5.83 8.19
N THR A 87 10.69 6.54 7.43
CA THR A 87 10.40 6.83 6.02
C THR A 87 10.34 5.51 5.24
N THR A 88 9.78 5.53 4.05
CA THR A 88 9.76 4.35 3.16
C THR A 88 11.16 3.79 2.92
N LYS A 89 12.16 4.67 2.75
CA LYS A 89 13.56 4.27 2.56
C LYS A 89 14.14 3.62 3.82
N GLU A 90 13.97 4.23 4.98
CA GLU A 90 14.44 3.68 6.27
C GLU A 90 13.79 2.34 6.57
N TYR A 91 12.50 2.18 6.23
CA TYR A 91 11.78 0.94 6.42
C TYR A 91 12.28 -0.16 5.49
N LYS A 92 12.55 0.15 4.21
CA LYS A 92 13.19 -0.80 3.29
C LYS A 92 14.55 -1.25 3.78
N ILE A 93 15.36 -0.34 4.31
CA ILE A 93 16.67 -0.69 4.91
C ILE A 93 16.48 -1.64 6.09
N LEU A 94 15.54 -1.38 6.99
CA LEU A 94 15.23 -2.26 8.11
C LEU A 94 14.87 -3.68 7.65
N LYS A 95 14.10 -3.79 6.56
CA LYS A 95 13.67 -5.07 5.97
C LYS A 95 14.74 -5.73 5.08
N GLY A 96 15.91 -5.10 4.90
CA GLY A 96 16.97 -5.60 4.01
C GLY A 96 16.62 -5.53 2.52
N LEU A 97 15.67 -4.68 2.13
CA LEU A 97 15.18 -4.55 0.76
C LEU A 97 16.00 -3.53 -0.05
N LYS A 98 16.21 -3.82 -1.33
CA LYS A 98 16.86 -2.93 -2.30
C LYS A 98 15.85 -2.27 -3.24
N LYS A 99 15.27 -3.08 -4.15
CA LYS A 99 14.31 -2.65 -5.16
C LYS A 99 12.90 -3.18 -4.90
N GLU A 100 12.77 -4.19 -4.07
CA GLU A 100 11.54 -4.89 -3.77
C GLU A 100 10.47 -3.93 -3.21
N ASN A 101 9.22 -4.26 -3.42
CA ASN A 101 8.12 -3.48 -2.88
C ASN A 101 8.06 -3.67 -1.35
N LEU A 102 8.02 -2.55 -0.61
CA LEU A 102 7.99 -2.60 0.85
C LEU A 102 6.74 -3.33 1.37
N ARG A 103 5.57 -3.10 0.78
CA ARG A 103 4.32 -3.70 1.24
C ARG A 103 4.27 -5.21 1.03
N ASP A 104 4.95 -5.72 0.00
CA ASP A 104 5.07 -7.16 -0.24
C ASP A 104 5.94 -7.86 0.82
N ASN A 105 6.69 -7.08 1.60
CA ASN A 105 7.58 -7.54 2.66
C ASN A 105 7.14 -7.08 4.06
N MET A 106 5.90 -6.65 4.21
CA MET A 106 5.28 -6.33 5.49
C MET A 106 4.58 -7.56 6.08
N THR A 107 4.62 -7.71 7.39
CA THR A 107 3.76 -8.66 8.10
C THR A 107 2.30 -8.26 7.97
N ASN A 108 1.39 -9.19 8.27
CA ASN A 108 -0.05 -8.90 8.24
C ASN A 108 -0.43 -7.71 9.15
N THR A 109 0.13 -7.63 10.35
CA THR A 109 -0.12 -6.51 11.28
C THR A 109 0.43 -5.19 10.77
N GLU A 110 1.61 -5.19 10.16
CA GLU A 110 2.18 -4.00 9.53
C GLU A 110 1.28 -3.52 8.37
N LEU A 111 0.77 -4.43 7.53
CA LEU A 111 -0.17 -4.08 6.45
C LEU A 111 -1.46 -3.46 7.00
N ILE A 112 -2.04 -4.03 8.06
CA ILE A 112 -3.27 -3.52 8.68
C ILE A 112 -3.05 -2.10 9.22
N LEU A 113 -1.95 -1.85 9.92
CA LEU A 113 -1.63 -0.52 10.44
C LEU A 113 -1.33 0.49 9.32
N ASN A 114 -0.65 0.07 8.27
CA ASN A 114 -0.45 0.92 7.10
C ASN A 114 -1.78 1.27 6.41
N MET A 115 -2.70 0.31 6.27
CA MET A 115 -4.05 0.56 5.76
C MET A 115 -4.83 1.53 6.64
N LEU A 116 -4.75 1.38 7.97
CA LEU A 116 -5.39 2.30 8.91
C LEU A 116 -4.86 3.71 8.75
N ALA A 117 -3.54 3.88 8.60
CA ALA A 117 -2.92 5.18 8.37
C ALA A 117 -3.41 5.83 7.06
N GLU A 118 -3.44 5.08 5.98
CA GLU A 118 -3.85 5.55 4.66
C GLU A 118 -5.37 5.85 4.60
N ALA A 119 -6.20 4.99 5.15
CA ALA A 119 -7.65 5.20 5.24
C ALA A 119 -7.98 6.43 6.12
N SER A 120 -7.30 6.57 7.27
CA SER A 120 -7.47 7.72 8.15
C SER A 120 -7.05 9.04 7.47
N ALA A 121 -5.95 9.04 6.73
CA ALA A 121 -5.51 10.20 5.97
C ALA A 121 -6.56 10.62 4.92
N LYS A 122 -7.16 9.65 4.21
CA LYS A 122 -8.24 9.91 3.27
C LYS A 122 -9.47 10.50 3.97
N ASP A 123 -9.93 9.87 5.03
CA ASP A 123 -11.15 10.29 5.74
C ASP A 123 -10.98 11.69 6.38
N ILE A 124 -9.80 11.98 6.95
CA ILE A 124 -9.47 13.30 7.47
C ILE A 124 -9.44 14.33 6.33
N SER A 125 -8.83 14.00 5.19
CA SER A 125 -8.80 14.86 4.01
C SER A 125 -10.21 15.25 3.54
N GLN A 126 -11.11 14.28 3.49
CA GLN A 126 -12.52 14.52 3.11
C GLN A 126 -13.26 15.39 4.12
N ALA A 127 -12.94 15.28 5.39
CA ALA A 127 -13.56 16.05 6.47
C ALA A 127 -13.06 17.52 6.51
N VAL A 128 -11.76 17.75 6.32
CA VAL A 128 -11.15 19.09 6.48
C VAL A 128 -10.94 19.83 5.17
N ASN A 129 -11.06 19.15 4.02
CA ASN A 129 -10.92 19.72 2.68
C ASN A 129 -9.64 20.54 2.48
N PRO A 130 -8.43 19.95 2.60
CA PRO A 130 -7.19 20.69 2.42
C PRO A 130 -7.08 21.26 1.01
N GLU A 131 -6.71 22.54 0.92
CA GLU A 131 -6.61 23.27 -0.35
C GLU A 131 -5.17 23.40 -0.86
N THR A 132 -4.20 23.35 0.05
CA THR A 132 -2.78 23.50 -0.27
C THR A 132 -2.00 22.21 -0.05
N PHE A 133 -0.82 22.10 -0.67
CA PHE A 133 0.06 20.96 -0.44
C PHE A 133 0.53 20.87 1.02
N ASP A 134 0.79 22.02 1.67
CA ASP A 134 1.18 22.05 3.08
C ASP A 134 0.06 21.55 4.00
N GLU A 135 -1.19 21.89 3.72
CA GLU A 135 -2.34 21.33 4.44
C GLU A 135 -2.48 19.82 4.22
N ASN A 136 -2.24 19.34 2.99
CA ASN A 136 -2.21 17.90 2.71
C ASN A 136 -1.11 17.17 3.47
N LYS A 137 0.06 17.80 3.71
CA LYS A 137 1.12 17.23 4.57
C LYS A 137 0.66 17.07 6.02
N ILE A 138 -0.06 18.06 6.54
CA ILE A 138 -0.62 18.01 7.90
C ILE A 138 -1.62 16.86 8.01
N VAL A 139 -2.53 16.73 7.05
CA VAL A 139 -3.52 15.64 6.99
C VAL A 139 -2.84 14.27 6.91
N ALA A 140 -1.81 14.15 6.08
CA ALA A 140 -1.02 12.91 5.97
C ALA A 140 -0.40 12.51 7.32
N ALA A 141 0.20 13.46 8.03
CA ALA A 141 0.76 13.23 9.37
C ALA A 141 -0.32 12.84 10.39
N GLN A 142 -1.48 13.47 10.35
CA GLN A 142 -2.60 13.14 11.23
C GLN A 142 -3.11 11.72 10.98
N GLY A 143 -3.27 11.32 9.71
CA GLY A 143 -3.67 9.96 9.35
C GLY A 143 -2.68 8.91 9.83
N GLY A 144 -1.38 9.15 9.63
CA GLY A 144 -0.33 8.29 10.15
C GLY A 144 -0.34 8.20 11.68
N ASN A 145 -0.64 9.31 12.37
CA ASN A 145 -0.69 9.33 13.83
C ASN A 145 -1.82 8.48 14.42
N VAL A 146 -2.95 8.34 13.74
CA VAL A 146 -4.02 7.42 14.15
C VAL A 146 -3.47 5.99 14.26
N ALA A 147 -2.78 5.52 13.23
CA ALA A 147 -2.17 4.20 13.24
C ALA A 147 -1.00 4.09 14.25
N LYS A 148 -0.26 5.16 14.50
CA LYS A 148 0.79 5.20 15.52
C LYS A 148 0.23 4.94 16.92
N VAL A 149 -0.89 5.54 17.26
CA VAL A 149 -1.55 5.33 18.55
C VAL A 149 -1.96 3.87 18.68
N ALA A 150 -2.59 3.29 17.64
CA ALA A 150 -2.96 1.88 17.62
C ALA A 150 -1.73 0.96 17.73
N ARG A 151 -0.65 1.25 17.02
CA ARG A 151 0.60 0.49 17.09
C ARG A 151 1.18 0.48 18.50
N LYS A 152 1.30 1.65 19.12
CA LYS A 152 1.85 1.79 20.47
C LYS A 152 1.04 1.05 21.52
N GLU A 153 -0.29 1.10 21.42
CA GLU A 153 -1.17 0.37 22.31
C GLU A 153 -1.00 -1.15 22.15
N LEU A 154 -0.90 -1.64 20.93
CA LEU A 154 -0.64 -3.06 20.65
C LEU A 154 0.72 -3.49 21.21
N GLU A 155 1.77 -2.69 20.96
CA GLU A 155 3.12 -2.97 21.47
C GLU A 155 3.17 -2.99 22.99
N ALA A 156 2.44 -2.09 23.65
CA ALA A 156 2.34 -2.07 25.11
C ALA A 156 1.67 -3.32 25.69
N LYS A 157 0.61 -3.83 25.04
CA LYS A 157 -0.12 -5.02 25.49
C LYS A 157 0.60 -6.32 25.18
N THR A 158 1.35 -6.39 24.09
CA THR A 158 2.04 -7.62 23.66
C THR A 158 3.49 -7.69 24.13
N GLY A 159 4.09 -6.57 24.51
CA GLY A 159 5.53 -6.45 24.79
C GLY A 159 6.43 -6.65 23.59
N LYS A 160 5.86 -6.66 22.36
CA LYS A 160 6.60 -6.90 21.11
C LYS A 160 6.46 -5.69 20.18
N LYS A 161 7.55 -5.38 19.47
CA LYS A 161 7.51 -4.37 18.40
C LYS A 161 6.75 -4.91 17.18
N VAL A 162 5.94 -4.06 16.58
CA VAL A 162 5.23 -4.36 15.32
C VAL A 162 6.15 -4.17 14.13
N VAL A 163 6.86 -3.04 14.07
CA VAL A 163 7.78 -2.72 12.97
C VAL A 163 9.10 -3.45 13.20
N THR A 164 9.34 -4.51 12.42
CA THR A 164 10.48 -5.41 12.56
C THR A 164 11.15 -5.70 11.23
N GLU A 165 12.27 -6.42 11.28
CA GLU A 165 12.96 -6.95 10.09
C GLU A 165 12.17 -8.09 9.42
N SER A 166 11.28 -8.75 10.15
CA SER A 166 10.47 -9.88 9.66
C SER A 166 9.42 -9.47 8.65
N ASN A 167 9.15 -10.36 7.74
CA ASN A 167 8.10 -10.26 6.74
C ASN A 167 7.18 -11.50 6.76
#